data_a7b7353e7231558298f719221dbbd755
#
_entry.id   a7b7353e7231558298f719221dbbd755
#
_cell.length_a   1.000
_cell.length_b   1.000
_cell.length_c   1.000
_cell.angle_alpha   90.00
_cell.angle_beta   90.00
_cell.angle_gamma   90.00
#
_symmetry.space_group_name_H-M   'P 1'
#
loop_
_entity.id
_entity.type
_entity.pdbx_description
1 polymer ?
#
loop_
_entity_poly.entity_id
_entity_poly.type
_entity_poly.pdbx_seq_one_letter_code
_entity_poly.pdbx_strand_id
1 'polypeptide(L)'
;MNLVYLTLKNFRNHKSVKFTFNETTVIIGKNTIGKTSILEAIHFLSHGKSFKADKDIDVITEGNNFTKVDARIEESDGKTLLAVIVALREGRMSKKFLVNNVARRQVEFASHFTSVLFTPEDLEIITDSPSLRRNYINSILSQSDKRYRMSINIYEKALRQRNKMLWLTREGKKYFGEAEFEYWDNILISNGQQITDAREQFVNYVNEASKKVFPFTLFYDKSIISRERLDKYFMEERASAQTLVGPNRDDFFFFFPDTKRFISEFGSRGEQRLTIFQMKILETQFLNDKTEIIPVLLLDDIFSELDDANIHKVLELLPSQQVIITTTHKEFVPKKIYDRTEVKIIEL
;
A
#
# COMPACT_ATOMS: atom_id res chain seq x y z
N MET A 1 7.41 8.60 15.70
CA MET A 1 7.27 7.12 15.85
C MET A 1 8.46 6.44 15.19
N ASN A 2 9.17 5.53 15.89
CA ASN A 2 10.34 4.82 15.36
C ASN A 2 10.20 3.31 15.56
N LEU A 3 10.52 2.54 14.53
CA LEU A 3 10.72 1.10 14.61
C LEU A 3 12.09 0.82 15.24
N VAL A 4 12.12 0.23 16.43
CA VAL A 4 13.35 -0.03 17.18
C VAL A 4 13.95 -1.39 16.83
N TYR A 5 13.11 -2.43 16.80
CA TYR A 5 13.53 -3.74 16.34
C TYR A 5 12.42 -4.49 15.62
N LEU A 6 12.84 -5.43 14.79
CA LEU A 6 12.01 -6.40 14.08
C LEU A 6 12.57 -7.81 14.39
N THR A 7 11.72 -8.72 14.76
CA THR A 7 12.05 -10.14 14.88
C THR A 7 11.22 -10.95 13.91
N LEU A 8 11.88 -11.76 13.10
CA LEU A 8 11.26 -12.63 12.12
C LEU A 8 11.42 -14.08 12.55
N LYS A 9 10.33 -14.84 12.50
CA LYS A 9 10.36 -16.28 12.70
C LYS A 9 9.61 -16.96 11.54
N ASN A 10 10.32 -17.78 10.78
CA ASN A 10 9.82 -18.49 9.59
C ASN A 10 9.13 -17.55 8.58
N PHE A 11 9.72 -16.38 8.33
CA PHE A 11 9.21 -15.41 7.36
C PHE A 11 10.05 -15.43 6.09
N ARG A 12 9.46 -15.80 4.96
CA ARG A 12 10.16 -15.96 3.68
C ARG A 12 11.39 -16.86 3.85
N ASN A 13 12.59 -16.33 3.59
CA ASN A 13 13.87 -17.04 3.75
C ASN A 13 14.49 -16.90 5.15
N HIS A 14 13.86 -16.12 6.05
CA HIS A 14 14.36 -15.91 7.42
C HIS A 14 13.76 -16.91 8.42
N LYS A 15 14.57 -17.87 8.89
CA LYS A 15 14.13 -18.87 9.89
C LYS A 15 13.93 -18.25 11.27
N SER A 16 14.94 -17.52 11.76
CA SER A 16 14.88 -16.80 13.05
C SER A 16 15.97 -15.74 13.07
N VAL A 17 15.57 -14.47 13.07
CA VAL A 17 16.50 -13.33 13.03
C VAL A 17 15.89 -12.12 13.72
N LYS A 18 16.75 -11.28 14.31
CA LYS A 18 16.37 -10.01 14.91
C LYS A 18 17.22 -8.90 14.32
N PHE A 19 16.56 -7.86 13.87
CA PHE A 19 17.18 -6.62 13.40
C PHE A 19 16.85 -5.48 14.35
N THR A 20 17.77 -4.54 14.52
CA THR A 20 17.55 -3.29 15.25
C THR A 20 17.82 -2.13 14.28
N PHE A 21 17.06 -1.05 14.40
CA PHE A 21 17.07 0.06 13.48
C PHE A 21 17.38 1.37 14.19
N ASN A 22 18.06 2.27 13.49
CA ASN A 22 18.29 3.66 13.88
C ASN A 22 17.43 4.58 12.98
N GLU A 23 17.56 5.91 13.13
CA GLU A 23 16.84 6.87 12.27
C GLU A 23 17.13 6.65 10.78
N THR A 24 18.37 6.39 10.42
CA THR A 24 18.73 5.93 9.09
C THR A 24 19.39 4.56 9.19
N THR A 25 18.81 3.56 8.53
CA THR A 25 19.38 2.20 8.48
C THR A 25 19.55 1.77 7.03
N VAL A 26 20.76 1.34 6.68
CA VAL A 26 21.08 0.79 5.37
C VAL A 26 21.36 -0.70 5.48
N ILE A 27 20.59 -1.50 4.77
CA ILE A 27 20.73 -2.97 4.71
C ILE A 27 21.45 -3.32 3.41
N ILE A 28 22.63 -3.85 3.52
CA ILE A 28 23.51 -4.20 2.39
C ILE A 28 23.58 -5.72 2.26
N GLY A 29 23.50 -6.23 1.04
CA GLY A 29 23.65 -7.66 0.79
C GLY A 29 23.40 -8.02 -0.66
N LYS A 30 23.86 -9.19 -1.07
CA LYS A 30 23.67 -9.71 -2.44
C LYS A 30 22.18 -9.87 -2.76
N ASN A 31 21.84 -9.93 -4.05
CA ASN A 31 20.49 -10.28 -4.46
C ASN A 31 20.07 -11.63 -3.88
N THR A 32 18.80 -11.80 -3.62
CA THR A 32 18.18 -13.02 -3.06
C THR A 32 18.48 -13.34 -1.58
N ILE A 33 19.35 -12.57 -0.88
CA ILE A 33 19.68 -12.85 0.52
C ILE A 33 18.55 -12.54 1.50
N GLY A 34 17.53 -11.79 1.07
CA GLY A 34 16.35 -11.49 1.88
C GLY A 34 16.21 -10.03 2.29
N LYS A 35 16.94 -9.09 1.70
CA LYS A 35 16.80 -7.64 1.98
C LYS A 35 15.35 -7.17 1.84
N THR A 36 14.75 -7.40 0.66
CA THR A 36 13.36 -7.04 0.39
C THR A 36 12.38 -7.75 1.33
N SER A 37 12.70 -8.98 1.79
CA SER A 37 11.86 -9.69 2.76
C SER A 37 11.82 -9.00 4.14
N ILE A 38 12.88 -8.28 4.51
CA ILE A 38 12.89 -7.45 5.73
C ILE A 38 11.93 -6.26 5.56
N LEU A 39 12.01 -5.54 4.43
CA LEU A 39 11.07 -4.45 4.13
C LEU A 39 9.63 -4.96 4.01
N GLU A 40 9.44 -6.14 3.39
CA GLU A 40 8.14 -6.81 3.31
C GLU A 40 7.56 -7.08 4.71
N ALA A 41 8.37 -7.55 5.65
CA ALA A 41 7.91 -7.80 7.01
C ALA A 41 7.53 -6.50 7.75
N ILE A 42 8.26 -5.40 7.53
CA ILE A 42 7.92 -4.09 8.10
C ILE A 42 6.62 -3.57 7.49
N HIS A 43 6.49 -3.63 6.17
CA HIS A 43 5.26 -3.26 5.46
C HIS A 43 4.07 -4.15 5.89
N PHE A 44 4.31 -5.44 6.15
CA PHE A 44 3.30 -6.37 6.63
C PHE A 44 2.74 -5.97 8.00
N LEU A 45 3.54 -5.36 8.88
CA LEU A 45 3.09 -4.80 10.16
C LEU A 45 2.17 -3.58 9.98
N SER A 46 2.42 -2.72 9.00
CA SER A 46 1.59 -1.51 8.79
C SER A 46 0.29 -1.80 8.03
N HIS A 47 0.32 -2.72 7.06
CA HIS A 47 -0.82 -2.98 6.18
C HIS A 47 -1.59 -4.26 6.53
N GLY A 48 -0.96 -5.17 7.29
CA GLY A 48 -1.51 -6.49 7.55
C GLY A 48 -1.54 -7.40 6.32
N LYS A 49 -0.90 -6.99 5.22
CA LYS A 49 -0.79 -7.75 3.96
C LYS A 49 0.62 -7.62 3.40
N SER A 50 1.12 -8.65 2.73
CA SER A 50 2.35 -8.58 1.94
C SER A 50 2.10 -7.73 0.68
N PHE A 51 3.13 -7.05 0.19
CA PHE A 51 3.11 -6.39 -1.11
C PHE A 51 3.61 -7.32 -2.24
N LYS A 52 4.24 -8.46 -1.89
CA LYS A 52 4.75 -9.44 -2.85
C LYS A 52 3.92 -10.71 -2.93
N ALA A 53 3.25 -11.10 -1.85
CA ALA A 53 2.50 -12.35 -1.78
C ALA A 53 1.02 -12.11 -2.01
N ASP A 54 0.44 -12.84 -2.94
CA ASP A 54 -1.01 -12.85 -3.17
C ASP A 54 -1.77 -13.54 -2.04
N LYS A 55 -1.14 -14.54 -1.42
CA LYS A 55 -1.74 -15.32 -0.33
C LYS A 55 -0.88 -15.25 0.92
N ASP A 56 -1.53 -15.18 2.08
CA ASP A 56 -0.85 -15.16 3.38
C ASP A 56 0.04 -16.40 3.63
N ILE A 57 -0.23 -17.53 2.97
CA ILE A 57 0.62 -18.73 3.10
C ILE A 57 2.01 -18.52 2.50
N ASP A 58 2.11 -17.70 1.46
CA ASP A 58 3.35 -17.51 0.72
C ASP A 58 4.41 -16.71 1.50
N VAL A 59 4.03 -16.08 2.63
CA VAL A 59 5.01 -15.44 3.54
C VAL A 59 5.63 -16.41 4.53
N ILE A 60 5.11 -17.65 4.66
CA ILE A 60 5.66 -18.67 5.56
C ILE A 60 6.87 -19.33 4.90
N THR A 61 7.96 -19.49 5.63
CA THR A 61 9.13 -20.24 5.14
C THR A 61 8.72 -21.66 4.74
N GLU A 62 9.18 -22.13 3.59
CA GLU A 62 8.92 -23.47 3.08
C GLU A 62 9.20 -24.55 4.16
N GLY A 63 8.32 -25.55 4.24
CA GLY A 63 8.41 -26.62 5.24
C GLY A 63 7.94 -26.23 6.64
N ASN A 64 7.42 -25.01 6.85
CA ASN A 64 6.87 -24.57 8.13
C ASN A 64 5.36 -24.32 8.03
N ASN A 65 4.69 -24.39 9.18
CA ASN A 65 3.24 -24.21 9.28
C ASN A 65 2.83 -22.85 9.87
N PHE A 66 3.79 -22.01 10.24
CA PHE A 66 3.51 -20.69 10.76
C PHE A 66 4.68 -19.73 10.50
N THR A 67 4.35 -18.44 10.52
CA THR A 67 5.32 -17.34 10.61
C THR A 67 4.88 -16.36 11.69
N LYS A 68 5.85 -15.69 12.28
CA LYS A 68 5.62 -14.59 13.22
C LYS A 68 6.54 -13.43 12.89
N VAL A 69 5.96 -12.25 12.81
CA VAL A 69 6.67 -10.97 12.69
C VAL A 69 6.37 -10.17 13.94
N ASP A 70 7.40 -9.87 14.74
CA ASP A 70 7.31 -9.06 15.97
C ASP A 70 8.10 -7.77 15.79
N ALA A 71 7.58 -6.66 16.28
CA ALA A 71 8.27 -5.37 16.27
C ALA A 71 8.04 -4.60 17.57
N ARG A 72 9.00 -3.75 17.93
CA ARG A 72 8.83 -2.71 18.93
C ARG A 72 8.87 -1.35 18.26
N ILE A 73 7.82 -0.60 18.50
CA ILE A 73 7.67 0.79 18.07
C ILE A 73 7.85 1.67 19.31
N GLU A 74 8.60 2.76 19.16
CA GLU A 74 8.73 3.80 20.17
C GLU A 74 8.12 5.11 19.65
N GLU A 75 7.32 5.72 20.49
CA GLU A 75 6.71 7.03 20.33
C GLU A 75 7.13 7.92 21.50
N SER A 76 6.81 9.22 21.42
CA SER A 76 7.13 10.18 22.49
C SER A 76 6.53 9.79 23.85
N ASP A 77 5.40 9.11 23.84
CA ASP A 77 4.59 8.76 25.01
C ASP A 77 4.68 7.28 25.43
N GLY A 78 5.44 6.46 24.72
CA GLY A 78 5.58 5.07 25.14
C GLY A 78 6.16 4.10 24.12
N LYS A 79 6.07 2.82 24.51
CA LYS A 79 6.56 1.68 23.71
C LYS A 79 5.38 0.76 23.38
N THR A 80 5.23 0.43 22.11
CA THR A 80 4.20 -0.50 21.63
C THR A 80 4.85 -1.74 21.01
N LEU A 81 4.40 -2.91 21.44
CA LEU A 81 4.78 -4.19 20.84
C LEU A 81 3.71 -4.60 19.83
N LEU A 82 4.12 -4.78 18.59
CA LEU A 82 3.26 -5.26 17.52
C LEU A 82 3.67 -6.66 17.08
N ALA A 83 2.69 -7.54 16.83
CA ALA A 83 3.00 -8.82 16.23
C ALA A 83 1.90 -9.27 15.25
N VAL A 84 2.33 -9.87 14.15
CA VAL A 84 1.45 -10.59 13.21
C VAL A 84 1.87 -12.04 13.17
N ILE A 85 0.90 -12.93 13.35
CA ILE A 85 1.10 -14.38 13.27
C ILE A 85 0.21 -14.91 12.14
N VAL A 86 0.82 -15.61 11.20
CA VAL A 86 0.10 -16.38 10.17
C VAL A 86 0.38 -17.84 10.40
N ALA A 87 -0.66 -18.67 10.46
CA ALA A 87 -0.51 -20.09 10.71
C ALA A 87 -1.47 -20.92 9.85
N LEU A 88 -0.95 -22.04 9.35
CA LEU A 88 -1.71 -23.09 8.67
C LEU A 88 -1.92 -24.24 9.67
N ARG A 89 -3.17 -24.50 10.03
CA ARG A 89 -3.55 -25.61 10.92
C ARG A 89 -4.65 -26.43 10.25
N GLU A 90 -4.43 -27.73 10.08
CA GLU A 90 -5.43 -28.63 9.48
C GLU A 90 -6.01 -28.10 8.14
N GLY A 91 -5.14 -27.57 7.29
CA GLY A 91 -5.54 -26.98 6.00
C GLY A 91 -6.26 -25.62 6.08
N ARG A 92 -6.44 -25.07 7.28
CA ARG A 92 -7.08 -23.76 7.47
C ARG A 92 -6.06 -22.68 7.82
N MET A 93 -6.08 -21.58 7.08
CA MET A 93 -5.27 -20.40 7.37
C MET A 93 -5.89 -19.59 8.50
N SER A 94 -5.05 -19.16 9.41
CA SER A 94 -5.42 -18.20 10.47
C SER A 94 -4.39 -17.07 10.53
N LYS A 95 -4.88 -15.85 10.75
CA LYS A 95 -4.06 -14.65 10.92
C LYS A 95 -4.47 -13.94 12.19
N LYS A 96 -3.49 -13.62 13.02
CA LYS A 96 -3.71 -12.92 14.30
C LYS A 96 -2.85 -11.67 14.36
N PHE A 97 -3.45 -10.60 14.84
CA PHE A 97 -2.79 -9.33 15.09
C PHE A 97 -2.75 -9.09 16.61
N LEU A 98 -1.58 -8.74 17.13
CA LEU A 98 -1.39 -8.51 18.57
C LEU A 98 -0.80 -7.11 18.79
N VAL A 99 -1.39 -6.38 19.72
CA VAL A 99 -0.85 -5.12 20.25
C VAL A 99 -0.59 -5.33 21.73
N ASN A 100 0.65 -5.18 22.17
CA ASN A 100 1.09 -5.46 23.54
C ASN A 100 0.64 -6.85 24.03
N ASN A 101 0.79 -7.87 23.16
CA ASN A 101 0.38 -9.26 23.35
C ASN A 101 -1.15 -9.49 23.46
N VAL A 102 -1.98 -8.47 23.26
CA VAL A 102 -3.44 -8.59 23.24
C VAL A 102 -3.93 -8.67 21.80
N ALA A 103 -4.78 -9.67 21.51
CA ALA A 103 -5.36 -9.83 20.17
C ALA A 103 -6.25 -8.63 19.79
N ARG A 104 -6.07 -8.12 18.61
CA ARG A 104 -6.83 -6.99 18.04
C ARG A 104 -7.36 -7.33 16.65
N ARG A 105 -8.40 -6.62 16.22
CA ARG A 105 -8.84 -6.66 14.82
C ARG A 105 -7.81 -5.95 13.94
N GLN A 106 -7.67 -6.38 12.69
CA GLN A 106 -6.74 -5.75 11.73
C GLN A 106 -6.92 -4.23 11.64
N VAL A 107 -8.17 -3.76 11.69
CA VAL A 107 -8.51 -2.32 11.63
C VAL A 107 -7.92 -1.52 12.79
N GLU A 108 -7.91 -2.11 13.99
CA GLU A 108 -7.32 -1.51 15.20
C GLU A 108 -5.80 -1.62 15.17
N PHE A 109 -5.28 -2.77 14.77
CA PHE A 109 -3.84 -3.01 14.68
C PHE A 109 -3.14 -2.03 13.72
N ALA A 110 -3.71 -1.80 12.54
CA ALA A 110 -3.11 -0.96 11.50
C ALA A 110 -3.04 0.54 11.86
N SER A 111 -3.69 0.99 12.96
CA SER A 111 -3.58 2.37 13.44
C SER A 111 -2.34 2.61 14.33
N HIS A 112 -1.58 1.57 14.67
CA HIS A 112 -0.41 1.69 15.56
C HIS A 112 0.92 1.84 14.82
N PHE A 113 0.94 1.64 13.52
CA PHE A 113 2.17 1.73 12.74
C PHE A 113 1.87 2.05 11.29
N THR A 114 2.54 3.06 10.74
CA THR A 114 2.42 3.45 9.33
C THR A 114 3.78 3.37 8.65
N SER A 115 3.79 2.87 7.41
CA SER A 115 4.98 2.87 6.57
C SER A 115 4.64 3.22 5.13
N VAL A 116 5.56 3.90 4.46
CA VAL A 116 5.51 4.16 3.02
C VAL A 116 6.65 3.39 2.38
N LEU A 117 6.30 2.56 1.40
CA LEU A 117 7.24 1.72 0.69
C LEU A 117 7.45 2.26 -0.73
N PHE A 118 8.71 2.34 -1.13
CA PHE A 118 9.14 2.54 -2.51
C PHE A 118 9.86 1.30 -2.99
N THR A 119 9.43 0.76 -4.13
CA THR A 119 10.07 -0.36 -4.82
C THR A 119 10.27 -0.03 -6.30
N PRO A 120 11.18 -0.73 -7.01
CA PRO A 120 11.32 -0.58 -8.45
C PRO A 120 10.02 -0.84 -9.23
N GLU A 121 9.17 -1.74 -8.74
CA GLU A 121 7.89 -2.11 -9.32
C GLU A 121 6.83 -0.98 -9.21
N ASP A 122 7.01 0.01 -8.34
CA ASP A 122 6.08 1.14 -8.23
C ASP A 122 5.94 1.94 -9.54
N LEU A 123 6.89 1.80 -10.47
CA LEU A 123 6.79 2.37 -11.80
C LEU A 123 5.54 1.89 -12.56
N GLU A 124 5.09 0.68 -12.29
CA GLU A 124 3.87 0.08 -12.85
C GLU A 124 2.61 0.85 -12.45
N ILE A 125 2.62 1.63 -11.37
CA ILE A 125 1.52 2.53 -11.00
C ILE A 125 1.25 3.55 -12.11
N ILE A 126 2.29 3.99 -12.84
CA ILE A 126 2.13 4.91 -13.98
C ILE A 126 1.82 4.15 -15.26
N THR A 127 2.51 3.04 -15.51
CA THR A 127 2.57 2.42 -16.84
C THR A 127 1.60 1.27 -17.04
N ASP A 128 1.08 0.67 -15.97
CA ASP A 128 0.28 -0.55 -16.05
C ASP A 128 -1.21 -0.31 -15.78
N SER A 129 -1.91 -1.31 -15.33
CA SER A 129 -3.37 -1.41 -15.28
C SER A 129 -4.02 -0.47 -14.25
N PRO A 130 -5.29 -0.06 -14.50
CA PRO A 130 -6.08 0.72 -13.55
C PRO A 130 -6.22 0.06 -12.17
N SER A 131 -6.13 -1.27 -12.09
CA SER A 131 -6.23 -2.00 -10.83
C SER A 131 -5.06 -1.70 -9.89
N LEU A 132 -3.83 -1.57 -10.41
CA LEU A 132 -2.66 -1.19 -9.60
C LEU A 132 -2.81 0.22 -9.04
N ARG A 133 -3.24 1.17 -9.86
CA ARG A 133 -3.49 2.56 -9.43
C ARG A 133 -4.57 2.63 -8.35
N ARG A 134 -5.68 1.91 -8.51
CA ARG A 134 -6.73 1.83 -7.48
C ARG A 134 -6.22 1.21 -6.19
N ASN A 135 -5.46 0.11 -6.28
CA ASN A 135 -4.90 -0.56 -5.11
C ASN A 135 -3.93 0.33 -4.35
N TYR A 136 -3.10 1.08 -5.07
CA TYR A 136 -2.17 2.04 -4.50
C TYR A 136 -2.92 3.13 -3.70
N ILE A 137 -3.91 3.79 -4.30
CA ILE A 137 -4.71 4.83 -3.63
C ILE A 137 -5.53 4.25 -2.47
N ASN A 138 -6.10 3.04 -2.64
CA ASN A 138 -6.80 2.35 -1.54
C ASN A 138 -5.87 2.06 -0.36
N SER A 139 -4.60 1.73 -0.62
CA SER A 139 -3.60 1.49 0.42
C SER A 139 -3.37 2.75 1.26
N ILE A 140 -3.15 3.90 0.62
CA ILE A 140 -2.95 5.20 1.28
C ILE A 140 -4.16 5.57 2.13
N LEU A 141 -5.34 5.59 1.50
CA LEU A 141 -6.58 5.99 2.16
C LEU A 141 -6.99 5.03 3.29
N SER A 142 -6.68 3.74 3.14
CA SER A 142 -6.93 2.77 4.21
C SER A 142 -5.99 2.93 5.40
N GLN A 143 -4.79 3.48 5.23
CA GLN A 143 -3.91 3.83 6.33
C GLN A 143 -4.36 5.12 7.04
N SER A 144 -4.79 6.11 6.26
CA SER A 144 -5.14 7.44 6.77
C SER A 144 -6.52 7.51 7.44
N ASP A 145 -7.48 6.70 7.00
CA ASP A 145 -8.87 6.79 7.46
C ASP A 145 -9.51 5.42 7.74
N LYS A 146 -9.91 5.23 9.01
CA LYS A 146 -10.61 4.03 9.46
C LYS A 146 -11.98 3.87 8.76
N ARG A 147 -12.69 4.96 8.46
CA ARG A 147 -14.00 4.92 7.78
C ARG A 147 -13.80 4.44 6.35
N TYR A 148 -12.82 5.00 5.63
CA TYR A 148 -12.47 4.53 4.29
C TYR A 148 -12.15 3.04 4.27
N ARG A 149 -11.31 2.57 5.21
CA ARG A 149 -10.93 1.15 5.35
C ARG A 149 -12.14 0.25 5.57
N MET A 150 -13.13 0.70 6.35
CA MET A 150 -14.37 -0.04 6.54
C MET A 150 -15.21 -0.05 5.27
N SER A 151 -15.40 1.10 4.63
CA SER A 151 -16.22 1.25 3.42
C SER A 151 -15.67 0.42 2.26
N ILE A 152 -14.35 0.44 2.01
CA ILE A 152 -13.77 -0.36 0.93
C ILE A 152 -13.94 -1.86 1.17
N ASN A 153 -13.78 -2.35 2.40
CA ASN A 153 -13.98 -3.75 2.72
C ASN A 153 -15.46 -4.19 2.54
N ILE A 154 -16.41 -3.35 2.94
CA ILE A 154 -17.85 -3.61 2.78
C ILE A 154 -18.21 -3.59 1.29
N TYR A 155 -17.72 -2.57 0.56
CA TYR A 155 -17.93 -2.41 -0.87
C TYR A 155 -17.42 -3.61 -1.67
N GLU A 156 -16.18 -4.04 -1.45
CA GLU A 156 -15.59 -5.20 -2.13
C GLU A 156 -16.35 -6.50 -1.84
N LYS A 157 -16.84 -6.67 -0.59
CA LYS A 157 -17.66 -7.82 -0.24
C LYS A 157 -19.00 -7.79 -0.99
N ALA A 158 -19.68 -6.65 -1.01
CA ALA A 158 -20.93 -6.46 -1.72
C ALA A 158 -20.75 -6.68 -3.23
N LEU A 159 -19.67 -6.13 -3.81
CA LEU A 159 -19.33 -6.30 -5.21
C LEU A 159 -19.13 -7.76 -5.60
N ARG A 160 -18.39 -8.53 -4.79
CA ARG A 160 -18.21 -9.97 -5.01
C ARG A 160 -19.54 -10.74 -4.96
N GLN A 161 -20.43 -10.41 -4.01
CA GLN A 161 -21.72 -11.06 -3.91
C GLN A 161 -22.63 -10.71 -5.10
N ARG A 162 -22.70 -9.42 -5.45
CA ARG A 162 -23.50 -8.97 -6.61
C ARG A 162 -22.99 -9.59 -7.91
N ASN A 163 -21.68 -9.60 -8.16
CA ASN A 163 -21.11 -10.25 -9.35
C ASN A 163 -21.35 -11.75 -9.37
N LYS A 164 -21.35 -12.42 -8.21
CA LYS A 164 -21.72 -13.84 -8.10
C LYS A 164 -23.19 -14.07 -8.49
N MET A 165 -24.10 -13.19 -8.08
CA MET A 165 -25.52 -13.27 -8.47
C MET A 165 -25.68 -13.07 -9.98
N LEU A 166 -25.02 -12.05 -10.57
CA LEU A 166 -25.01 -11.84 -12.02
C LEU A 166 -24.50 -13.06 -12.76
N TRP A 167 -23.41 -13.67 -12.31
CA TRP A 167 -22.83 -14.86 -12.91
C TRP A 167 -23.77 -16.07 -12.82
N LEU A 168 -24.38 -16.34 -11.65
CA LEU A 168 -25.33 -17.44 -11.46
C LEU A 168 -26.57 -17.28 -12.34
N THR A 169 -27.05 -16.05 -12.51
CA THR A 169 -28.17 -15.71 -13.38
C THR A 169 -27.82 -15.93 -14.86
N ARG A 170 -26.64 -15.47 -15.30
CA ARG A 170 -26.16 -15.67 -16.66
C ARG A 170 -26.00 -17.14 -17.02
N GLU A 171 -25.46 -17.94 -16.11
CA GLU A 171 -25.29 -19.38 -16.30
C GLU A 171 -26.60 -20.19 -16.16
N GLY A 172 -27.75 -19.56 -15.92
CA GLY A 172 -29.02 -20.22 -15.69
C GLY A 172 -29.06 -21.12 -14.43
N LYS A 173 -28.10 -20.95 -13.51
CA LYS A 173 -27.98 -21.77 -12.29
C LYS A 173 -28.93 -21.36 -11.18
N LYS A 174 -29.19 -20.07 -11.08
CA LYS A 174 -30.12 -19.49 -10.11
C LYS A 174 -30.60 -18.11 -10.60
N TYR A 175 -31.91 -17.90 -10.49
CA TYR A 175 -32.53 -16.59 -10.73
C TYR A 175 -32.57 -15.81 -9.41
N PHE A 176 -32.32 -14.51 -9.48
CA PHE A 176 -32.43 -13.58 -8.36
C PHE A 176 -33.40 -12.46 -8.75
N GLY A 177 -34.32 -12.11 -7.83
CA GLY A 177 -35.28 -11.04 -8.01
C GLY A 177 -34.67 -9.65 -7.76
N GLU A 178 -35.47 -8.62 -8.06
CA GLU A 178 -35.05 -7.21 -7.86
C GLU A 178 -34.67 -6.90 -6.41
N ALA A 179 -35.45 -7.39 -5.43
CA ALA A 179 -35.18 -7.15 -4.01
C ALA A 179 -33.82 -7.67 -3.53
N GLU A 180 -33.35 -8.81 -4.11
CA GLU A 180 -32.04 -9.38 -3.77
C GLU A 180 -30.90 -8.53 -4.35
N PHE A 181 -31.06 -7.98 -5.55
CA PHE A 181 -30.11 -7.03 -6.15
C PHE A 181 -30.15 -5.70 -5.40
N GLU A 182 -31.33 -5.17 -5.08
CA GLU A 182 -31.51 -3.91 -4.38
C GLU A 182 -30.77 -3.84 -3.04
N TYR A 183 -30.77 -4.95 -2.29
CA TYR A 183 -30.00 -5.05 -1.03
C TYR A 183 -28.51 -4.78 -1.24
N TRP A 184 -27.90 -5.43 -2.25
CA TRP A 184 -26.48 -5.25 -2.53
C TRP A 184 -26.19 -3.90 -3.21
N ASP A 185 -27.09 -3.43 -4.05
CA ASP A 185 -27.00 -2.14 -4.72
C ASP A 185 -26.98 -1.00 -3.72
N ASN A 186 -27.83 -1.01 -2.70
CA ASN A 186 -27.87 0.00 -1.64
C ASN A 186 -26.55 0.03 -0.85
N ILE A 187 -25.96 -1.13 -0.57
CA ILE A 187 -24.65 -1.23 0.08
C ILE A 187 -23.55 -0.67 -0.83
N LEU A 188 -23.56 -0.99 -2.12
CA LEU A 188 -22.59 -0.49 -3.10
C LEU A 188 -22.70 1.02 -3.27
N ILE A 189 -23.92 1.57 -3.39
CA ILE A 189 -24.14 3.02 -3.56
C ILE A 189 -23.62 3.77 -2.33
N SER A 190 -24.05 3.38 -1.14
CA SER A 190 -23.68 4.06 0.11
C SER A 190 -22.18 4.07 0.36
N ASN A 191 -21.53 2.91 0.25
CA ASN A 191 -20.09 2.80 0.47
C ASN A 191 -19.28 3.33 -0.72
N GLY A 192 -19.78 3.16 -1.95
CA GLY A 192 -19.15 3.65 -3.17
C GLY A 192 -19.04 5.17 -3.20
N GLN A 193 -20.06 5.90 -2.75
CA GLN A 193 -19.99 7.34 -2.61
C GLN A 193 -18.89 7.79 -1.64
N GLN A 194 -18.82 7.18 -0.46
CA GLN A 194 -17.77 7.49 0.52
C GLN A 194 -16.36 7.24 -0.03
N ILE A 195 -16.18 6.17 -0.83
CA ILE A 195 -14.90 5.87 -1.49
C ILE A 195 -14.57 6.95 -2.52
N THR A 196 -15.53 7.34 -3.36
CA THR A 196 -15.35 8.36 -4.40
C THR A 196 -14.99 9.71 -3.78
N ASP A 197 -15.70 10.14 -2.74
CA ASP A 197 -15.45 11.42 -2.06
C ASP A 197 -14.05 11.46 -1.42
N ALA A 198 -13.63 10.37 -0.77
CA ALA A 198 -12.30 10.29 -0.16
C ALA A 198 -11.18 10.29 -1.21
N ARG A 199 -11.37 9.60 -2.36
CA ARG A 199 -10.42 9.63 -3.47
C ARG A 199 -10.30 11.03 -4.09
N GLU A 200 -11.42 11.72 -4.27
CA GLU A 200 -11.43 13.08 -4.77
C GLU A 200 -10.69 14.06 -3.85
N GLN A 201 -10.94 13.96 -2.53
CA GLN A 201 -10.21 14.74 -1.53
C GLN A 201 -8.69 14.48 -1.57
N PHE A 202 -8.29 13.23 -1.73
CA PHE A 202 -6.88 12.87 -1.85
C PHE A 202 -6.25 13.42 -3.13
N VAL A 203 -6.93 13.33 -4.27
CA VAL A 203 -6.46 13.87 -5.54
C VAL A 203 -6.32 15.40 -5.46
N ASN A 204 -7.27 16.09 -4.84
CA ASN A 204 -7.19 17.53 -4.61
C ASN A 204 -5.98 17.88 -3.73
N TYR A 205 -5.77 17.16 -2.62
CA TYR A 205 -4.59 17.32 -1.77
C TYR A 205 -3.29 17.18 -2.57
N VAL A 206 -3.17 16.11 -3.39
CA VAL A 206 -1.99 15.89 -4.24
C VAL A 206 -1.79 17.03 -5.23
N ASN A 207 -2.85 17.57 -5.81
CA ASN A 207 -2.75 18.63 -6.82
C ASN A 207 -2.40 19.99 -6.21
N GLU A 208 -2.87 20.29 -5.01
CA GLU A 208 -2.59 21.54 -4.27
C GLU A 208 -1.21 21.55 -3.63
N ALA A 209 -0.68 20.38 -3.29
CA ALA A 209 0.60 20.27 -2.62
C ALA A 209 1.79 20.68 -3.50
N SER A 210 2.78 21.30 -2.89
CA SER A 210 4.04 21.67 -3.56
C SER A 210 4.83 20.43 -3.99
N LYS A 211 5.26 20.39 -5.25
CA LYS A 211 6.02 19.29 -5.85
C LYS A 211 7.47 19.73 -6.10
N LYS A 212 8.35 19.38 -5.16
CA LYS A 212 9.75 19.85 -5.15
C LYS A 212 10.69 18.96 -5.97
N VAL A 213 10.32 17.71 -6.23
CA VAL A 213 11.13 16.74 -7.00
C VAL A 213 10.75 16.78 -8.46
N PHE A 214 9.47 16.57 -8.76
CA PHE A 214 8.96 16.53 -10.12
C PHE A 214 7.53 17.04 -10.19
N PRO A 215 7.20 18.01 -11.08
CA PRO A 215 5.86 18.54 -11.22
C PRO A 215 4.96 17.57 -12.01
N PHE A 216 3.77 17.30 -11.49
CA PHE A 216 2.72 16.57 -12.20
C PHE A 216 1.34 16.98 -11.73
N THR A 217 0.32 16.67 -12.52
CA THR A 217 -1.09 16.75 -12.13
C THR A 217 -1.66 15.35 -12.08
N LEU A 218 -2.37 15.01 -11.00
CA LEU A 218 -3.11 13.76 -10.86
C LEU A 218 -4.56 13.99 -11.29
N PHE A 219 -5.02 13.26 -12.29
CA PHE A 219 -6.41 13.28 -12.74
C PHE A 219 -7.15 12.05 -12.24
N TYR A 220 -8.37 12.25 -11.75
CA TYR A 220 -9.26 11.21 -11.28
C TYR A 220 -10.41 11.02 -12.25
N ASP A 221 -10.39 9.91 -13.00
CA ASP A 221 -11.48 9.45 -13.85
C ASP A 221 -12.43 8.61 -13.00
N LYS A 222 -13.45 9.28 -12.47
CA LYS A 222 -14.40 8.68 -11.53
C LYS A 222 -15.57 8.01 -12.22
N SER A 223 -15.83 6.77 -11.90
CA SER A 223 -17.02 6.04 -12.26
C SER A 223 -18.06 6.16 -11.14
N ILE A 224 -18.97 7.12 -11.26
CA ILE A 224 -20.01 7.37 -10.25
C ILE A 224 -20.93 6.16 -10.12
N ILE A 225 -21.28 5.79 -8.88
CA ILE A 225 -22.30 4.78 -8.61
C ILE A 225 -23.58 5.46 -8.13
N SER A 226 -24.70 5.12 -8.78
CA SER A 226 -26.04 5.57 -8.39
C SER A 226 -27.08 4.52 -8.82
N ARG A 227 -28.30 4.63 -8.31
CA ARG A 227 -29.41 3.76 -8.69
C ARG A 227 -29.65 3.83 -10.21
N GLU A 228 -29.74 5.03 -10.75
CA GLU A 228 -30.03 5.27 -12.16
C GLU A 228 -28.96 4.64 -13.06
N ARG A 229 -27.69 4.68 -12.64
CA ARG A 229 -26.61 4.07 -13.42
C ARG A 229 -26.60 2.53 -13.30
N LEU A 230 -26.89 1.97 -12.15
CA LEU A 230 -27.02 0.51 -11.99
C LEU A 230 -28.18 -0.01 -12.85
N ASP A 231 -29.33 0.66 -12.82
CA ASP A 231 -30.49 0.30 -13.64
C ASP A 231 -30.19 0.42 -15.13
N LYS A 232 -29.54 1.52 -15.55
CA LYS A 232 -29.15 1.77 -16.94
C LYS A 232 -28.26 0.65 -17.51
N TYR A 233 -27.27 0.18 -16.74
CA TYR A 233 -26.30 -0.81 -17.22
C TYR A 233 -26.67 -2.26 -16.83
N PHE A 234 -27.85 -2.48 -16.26
CA PHE A 234 -28.22 -3.79 -15.70
C PHE A 234 -28.16 -4.93 -16.71
N MET A 235 -28.60 -4.68 -17.95
CA MET A 235 -28.59 -5.72 -19.00
C MET A 235 -27.17 -6.08 -19.45
N GLU A 236 -26.29 -5.10 -19.60
CA GLU A 236 -24.89 -5.29 -19.93
C GLU A 236 -24.13 -5.97 -18.77
N GLU A 237 -24.46 -5.62 -17.53
CA GLU A 237 -23.93 -6.27 -16.34
C GLU A 237 -24.34 -7.74 -16.24
N ARG A 238 -25.58 -8.07 -16.58
CA ARG A 238 -26.04 -9.48 -16.69
C ARG A 238 -25.29 -10.23 -17.78
N ALA A 239 -25.10 -9.61 -18.95
CA ALA A 239 -24.39 -10.24 -20.06
C ALA A 239 -22.91 -10.48 -19.75
N SER A 240 -22.23 -9.50 -19.09
CA SER A 240 -20.82 -9.61 -18.70
C SER A 240 -20.60 -10.34 -17.38
N ALA A 241 -21.62 -10.55 -16.57
CA ALA A 241 -21.58 -11.04 -15.19
C ALA A 241 -20.70 -10.18 -14.26
N GLN A 242 -20.63 -8.87 -14.51
CA GLN A 242 -19.82 -7.94 -13.75
C GLN A 242 -20.53 -6.61 -13.55
N THR A 243 -20.34 -5.99 -12.40
CA THR A 243 -20.76 -4.62 -12.15
C THR A 243 -19.90 -3.64 -12.96
N LEU A 244 -20.55 -2.80 -13.78
CA LEU A 244 -19.89 -1.92 -14.75
C LEU A 244 -19.76 -0.47 -14.29
N VAL A 245 -20.32 -0.12 -13.14
CA VAL A 245 -20.28 1.22 -12.55
C VAL A 245 -19.69 1.20 -11.14
N GLY A 246 -19.23 2.35 -10.66
CA GLY A 246 -18.75 2.54 -9.31
C GLY A 246 -17.22 2.50 -9.16
N PRO A 247 -16.70 2.71 -7.94
CA PRO A 247 -15.27 2.86 -7.65
C PRO A 247 -14.36 1.72 -8.10
N ASN A 248 -14.91 0.55 -8.37
CA ASN A 248 -14.19 -0.58 -8.99
C ASN A 248 -13.81 -0.35 -10.46
N ARG A 249 -14.34 0.69 -11.09
CA ARG A 249 -14.08 1.11 -12.47
C ARG A 249 -13.33 2.44 -12.58
N ASP A 250 -13.03 3.07 -11.47
CA ASP A 250 -12.24 4.31 -11.45
C ASP A 250 -10.86 4.11 -12.05
N ASP A 251 -10.28 5.20 -12.55
CA ASP A 251 -8.88 5.27 -12.92
C ASP A 251 -8.23 6.59 -12.49
N PHE A 252 -6.90 6.62 -12.50
CA PHE A 252 -6.08 7.76 -12.12
C PHE A 252 -4.95 7.92 -13.12
N PHE A 253 -4.72 9.15 -13.59
CA PHE A 253 -3.71 9.44 -14.60
C PHE A 253 -2.78 10.55 -14.16
N PHE A 254 -1.50 10.39 -14.49
CA PHE A 254 -0.48 11.39 -14.24
C PHE A 254 -0.21 12.19 -15.51
N PHE A 255 -0.31 13.52 -15.43
CA PHE A 255 -0.11 14.44 -16.54
C PHE A 255 1.05 15.38 -16.29
N PHE A 256 1.76 15.75 -17.35
CA PHE A 256 2.61 16.93 -17.35
C PHE A 256 1.75 18.19 -17.18
N PRO A 257 2.03 19.09 -16.22
CA PRO A 257 1.16 20.24 -15.97
C PRO A 257 1.00 21.16 -17.17
N ASP A 258 2.08 21.39 -17.91
CA ASP A 258 2.12 22.38 -19.01
C ASP A 258 1.48 21.86 -20.30
N THR A 259 1.72 20.60 -20.64
CA THR A 259 1.32 20.02 -21.92
C THR A 259 0.04 19.20 -21.85
N LYS A 260 -0.41 18.85 -20.66
CA LYS A 260 -1.53 17.92 -20.39
C LYS A 260 -1.38 16.56 -21.12
N ARG A 261 -0.12 16.13 -21.35
CA ARG A 261 0.18 14.83 -21.92
C ARG A 261 0.34 13.80 -20.81
N PHE A 262 -0.03 12.55 -21.06
CA PHE A 262 0.15 11.45 -20.14
C PHE A 262 1.63 11.17 -19.87
N ILE A 263 2.04 11.12 -18.60
CA ILE A 263 3.40 10.75 -18.21
C ILE A 263 3.68 9.28 -18.56
N SER A 264 2.66 8.43 -18.54
CA SER A 264 2.78 7.02 -18.95
C SER A 264 3.24 6.82 -20.39
N GLU A 265 2.85 7.72 -21.30
CA GLU A 265 3.10 7.60 -22.75
C GLU A 265 4.28 8.48 -23.22
N PHE A 266 4.37 9.69 -22.67
CA PHE A 266 5.29 10.72 -23.15
C PHE A 266 6.46 10.98 -22.19
N GLY A 267 6.40 10.45 -20.97
CA GLY A 267 7.48 10.60 -19.99
C GLY A 267 8.61 9.60 -20.22
N SER A 268 9.85 10.08 -20.14
CA SER A 268 11.01 9.21 -20.05
C SER A 268 10.96 8.34 -18.79
N ARG A 269 11.68 7.24 -18.74
CA ARG A 269 11.79 6.39 -17.55
C ARG A 269 12.24 7.16 -16.31
N GLY A 270 13.16 8.10 -16.47
CA GLY A 270 13.59 8.98 -15.39
C GLY A 270 12.48 9.86 -14.85
N GLU A 271 11.71 10.51 -15.74
CA GLU A 271 10.56 11.35 -15.34
C GLU A 271 9.46 10.54 -14.68
N GLN A 272 9.17 9.34 -15.17
CA GLN A 272 8.22 8.42 -14.55
C GLN A 272 8.66 8.04 -13.13
N ARG A 273 9.94 7.73 -12.91
CA ARG A 273 10.52 7.44 -11.58
C ARG A 273 10.42 8.64 -10.64
N LEU A 274 10.78 9.83 -11.12
CA LEU A 274 10.67 11.06 -10.34
C LEU A 274 9.21 11.39 -9.98
N THR A 275 8.26 11.11 -10.88
CA THR A 275 6.83 11.27 -10.61
C THR A 275 6.38 10.37 -9.46
N ILE A 276 6.72 9.07 -9.52
CA ILE A 276 6.40 8.12 -8.43
C ILE A 276 7.07 8.57 -7.15
N PHE A 277 8.31 9.01 -7.23
CA PHE A 277 9.04 9.46 -6.05
C PHE A 277 8.36 10.66 -5.39
N GLN A 278 8.02 11.67 -6.19
CA GLN A 278 7.25 12.81 -5.70
C GLN A 278 5.90 12.38 -5.10
N MET A 279 5.25 11.40 -5.71
CA MET A 279 4.00 10.84 -5.19
C MET A 279 4.17 10.17 -3.83
N LYS A 280 5.26 9.42 -3.61
CA LYS A 280 5.59 8.81 -2.31
C LYS A 280 5.90 9.83 -1.22
N ILE A 281 6.51 10.96 -1.57
CA ILE A 281 6.69 12.08 -0.64
C ILE A 281 5.31 12.65 -0.25
N LEU A 282 4.42 12.86 -1.21
CA LEU A 282 3.07 13.37 -0.95
C LEU A 282 2.22 12.36 -0.15
N GLU A 283 2.37 11.07 -0.42
CA GLU A 283 1.80 10.00 0.40
C GLU A 283 2.23 10.11 1.87
N THR A 284 3.53 10.29 2.09
CA THR A 284 4.10 10.46 3.43
C THR A 284 3.54 11.69 4.15
N GLN A 285 3.48 12.82 3.45
CA GLN A 285 2.92 14.07 3.98
C GLN A 285 1.42 13.91 4.29
N PHE A 286 0.65 13.36 3.37
CA PHE A 286 -0.77 13.10 3.56
C PHE A 286 -1.06 12.20 4.78
N LEU A 287 -0.30 11.12 4.92
CA LEU A 287 -0.44 10.22 6.08
C LEU A 287 -0.12 10.95 7.38
N ASN A 288 0.97 11.73 7.43
CA ASN A 288 1.31 12.52 8.60
C ASN A 288 0.22 13.54 8.95
N ASP A 289 -0.28 14.29 7.96
CA ASP A 289 -1.31 15.31 8.17
C ASP A 289 -2.66 14.71 8.65
N LYS A 290 -2.98 13.49 8.22
CA LYS A 290 -4.24 12.82 8.58
C LYS A 290 -4.17 12.02 9.87
N THR A 291 -3.01 11.47 10.22
CA THR A 291 -2.87 10.55 11.36
C THR A 291 -2.06 11.13 12.51
N GLU A 292 -1.37 12.25 12.29
CA GLU A 292 -0.38 12.82 13.20
C GLU A 292 0.79 11.87 13.52
N ILE A 293 0.93 10.82 12.68
CA ILE A 293 1.98 9.81 12.79
C ILE A 293 2.92 9.95 11.59
N ILE A 294 4.20 10.21 11.86
CA ILE A 294 5.23 10.25 10.81
C ILE A 294 5.50 8.80 10.36
N PRO A 295 5.21 8.43 9.09
CA PRO A 295 5.44 7.09 8.60
C PRO A 295 6.92 6.72 8.54
N VAL A 296 7.27 5.45 8.72
CA VAL A 296 8.61 4.93 8.40
C VAL A 296 8.74 4.78 6.89
N LEU A 297 9.79 5.34 6.31
CA LEU A 297 10.06 5.23 4.89
C LEU A 297 10.91 3.99 4.58
N LEU A 298 10.43 3.16 3.69
CA LEU A 298 11.08 1.93 3.23
C LEU A 298 11.49 2.10 1.77
N LEU A 299 12.78 2.03 1.48
CA LEU A 299 13.34 2.25 0.14
C LEU A 299 14.04 0.98 -0.33
N ASP A 300 13.40 0.22 -1.24
CA ASP A 300 13.97 -1.00 -1.79
C ASP A 300 14.82 -0.68 -3.03
N ASP A 301 16.12 -0.93 -2.94
CA ASP A 301 17.13 -0.79 -3.98
C ASP A 301 17.12 0.57 -4.74
N ILE A 302 16.78 1.65 -4.03
CA ILE A 302 16.57 2.99 -4.64
C ILE A 302 17.81 3.54 -5.34
N PHE A 303 19.00 3.16 -4.87
CA PHE A 303 20.26 3.69 -5.41
C PHE A 303 20.57 3.17 -6.81
N SER A 304 19.93 2.09 -7.25
CA SER A 304 20.00 1.61 -8.63
C SER A 304 19.04 2.34 -9.57
N GLU A 305 18.05 3.06 -9.01
CA GLU A 305 16.93 3.64 -9.75
C GLU A 305 17.04 5.15 -9.96
N LEU A 306 17.77 5.86 -9.09
CA LEU A 306 17.93 7.31 -9.11
C LEU A 306 19.39 7.70 -9.17
N ASP A 307 19.68 8.84 -9.81
CA ASP A 307 21.00 9.47 -9.73
C ASP A 307 21.24 10.15 -8.35
N ASP A 308 22.50 10.41 -8.04
CA ASP A 308 22.91 10.98 -6.76
C ASP A 308 22.22 12.32 -6.45
N ALA A 309 21.97 13.16 -7.46
CA ALA A 309 21.34 14.47 -7.27
C ALA A 309 19.87 14.32 -6.84
N ASN A 310 19.16 13.37 -7.41
CA ASN A 310 17.77 13.08 -7.07
C ASN A 310 17.66 12.36 -5.71
N ILE A 311 18.56 11.43 -5.40
CA ILE A 311 18.64 10.81 -4.07
C ILE A 311 18.84 11.88 -2.99
N HIS A 312 19.71 12.86 -3.22
CA HIS A 312 19.92 13.97 -2.27
C HIS A 312 18.67 14.80 -2.04
N LYS A 313 17.98 15.22 -3.10
CA LYS A 313 16.72 15.98 -2.98
C LYS A 313 15.70 15.25 -2.11
N VAL A 314 15.61 13.96 -2.32
CA VAL A 314 14.69 13.11 -1.59
C VAL A 314 15.02 13.07 -0.10
N LEU A 315 16.26 12.78 0.24
CA LEU A 315 16.70 12.70 1.64
C LEU A 315 16.61 14.05 2.36
N GLU A 316 16.76 15.16 1.65
CA GLU A 316 16.60 16.53 2.19
C GLU A 316 15.11 16.87 2.46
N LEU A 317 14.18 16.29 1.71
CA LEU A 317 12.75 16.53 1.88
C LEU A 317 12.11 15.73 3.03
N LEU A 318 12.86 14.80 3.64
CA LEU A 318 12.39 13.89 4.69
C LEU A 318 13.29 13.98 5.96
N PRO A 319 13.49 15.18 6.54
CA PRO A 319 14.53 15.38 7.56
C PRO A 319 14.27 14.70 8.91
N SER A 320 13.01 14.46 9.28
CA SER A 320 12.61 13.95 10.60
C SER A 320 11.99 12.54 10.57
N GLN A 321 12.16 11.84 9.47
CA GLN A 321 11.54 10.53 9.25
C GLN A 321 12.56 9.42 9.38
N GLN A 322 12.18 8.33 10.04
CA GLN A 322 12.97 7.11 10.02
C GLN A 322 12.99 6.53 8.61
N VAL A 323 14.19 6.22 8.09
CA VAL A 323 14.39 5.68 6.74
C VAL A 323 15.14 4.36 6.82
N ILE A 324 14.61 3.32 6.18
CA ILE A 324 15.23 2.02 6.05
C ILE A 324 15.45 1.74 4.57
N ILE A 325 16.69 1.59 4.17
CA ILE A 325 17.12 1.50 2.77
C ILE A 325 17.76 0.13 2.54
N THR A 326 17.45 -0.52 1.45
CA THR A 326 18.17 -1.70 0.99
C THR A 326 19.03 -1.36 -0.22
N THR A 327 20.17 -2.01 -0.35
CA THR A 327 21.03 -1.90 -1.52
C THR A 327 21.89 -3.15 -1.71
N THR A 328 22.38 -3.36 -2.93
CA THR A 328 23.26 -4.47 -3.25
C THR A 328 24.72 -4.21 -2.90
N HIS A 329 25.16 -2.96 -3.00
CA HIS A 329 26.55 -2.58 -2.83
C HIS A 329 26.72 -1.34 -1.95
N LYS A 330 27.77 -1.35 -1.15
CA LYS A 330 28.08 -0.26 -0.21
C LYS A 330 28.46 1.04 -0.93
N GLU A 331 29.12 0.94 -2.07
CA GLU A 331 29.55 2.06 -2.91
C GLU A 331 28.37 2.83 -3.53
N PHE A 332 27.17 2.25 -3.60
CA PHE A 332 25.97 2.94 -4.06
C PHE A 332 25.37 3.87 -2.98
N VAL A 333 25.81 3.72 -1.74
CA VAL A 333 25.32 4.56 -0.65
C VAL A 333 26.00 5.93 -0.71
N PRO A 334 25.27 7.03 -0.96
CA PRO A 334 25.85 8.35 -1.05
C PRO A 334 26.59 8.73 0.25
N LYS A 335 27.76 9.37 0.13
CA LYS A 335 28.60 9.77 1.28
C LYS A 335 27.83 10.59 2.32
N LYS A 336 26.96 11.49 1.89
CA LYS A 336 26.11 12.30 2.78
C LYS A 336 25.13 11.49 3.65
N ILE A 337 24.82 10.23 3.30
CA ILE A 337 24.06 9.36 4.20
C ILE A 337 24.90 9.02 5.42
N TYR A 338 26.20 8.75 5.23
CA TYR A 338 27.13 8.49 6.33
C TYR A 338 27.40 9.71 7.22
N ASP A 339 27.17 10.91 6.71
CA ASP A 339 27.32 12.16 7.46
C ASP A 339 26.10 12.47 8.35
N ARG A 340 24.99 11.73 8.20
CA ARG A 340 23.84 11.83 9.10
C ARG A 340 24.18 11.25 10.46
N THR A 341 23.74 11.91 11.52
CA THR A 341 23.82 11.37 12.87
C THR A 341 23.04 10.06 12.95
N GLU A 342 23.67 9.03 13.53
CA GLU A 342 23.05 7.71 13.78
C GLU A 342 22.69 6.85 12.56
N VAL A 343 23.56 6.79 11.57
CA VAL A 343 23.43 5.81 10.49
C VAL A 343 23.83 4.42 10.97
N LYS A 344 22.97 3.45 10.79
CA LYS A 344 23.23 2.04 11.04
C LYS A 344 23.40 1.28 9.73
N ILE A 345 24.45 0.50 9.63
CA ILE A 345 24.67 -0.42 8.51
C ILE A 345 24.41 -1.86 9.01
N ILE A 346 23.62 -2.61 8.26
CA ILE A 346 23.36 -4.04 8.46
C ILE A 346 23.87 -4.74 7.21
N GLU A 347 24.86 -5.60 7.35
CA GLU A 347 25.37 -6.46 6.28
C GLU A 347 24.77 -7.87 6.44
N LEU A 348 24.14 -8.41 5.36
CA LEU A 348 23.48 -9.72 5.34
C LEU A 348 24.35 -10.75 4.60
#